data_fcf7adb8f2f55aed9c2033089302f64c
#
_entry.id   fcf7adb8f2f55aed9c2033089302f64c
#
_cell.length_a   1.000
_cell.length_b   1.000
_cell.length_c   1.000
_cell.angle_alpha   90.00
_cell.angle_beta   90.00
_cell.angle_gamma   90.00
#
_symmetry.space_group_name_H-M   'P 1'
#
loop_
_entity.id
_entity.type
_entity.pdbx_description
1 polymer ?
#
loop_
_entity_poly.entity_id
_entity_poly.type
_entity_poly.pdbx_seq_one_letter_code
_entity_poly.pdbx_strand_id
1 'polypeptide(L)'
;DAPKSRFTIGIVDDVTNLSLPEVKPAPITSAPGTVECKFWGLGGDGTVGANKNSTKIIGDHTDKYIQAYFQYDSKKTGGITISHLRFGDNPIRSPYYINQADFVACHNPSYVVKGYKMVQDVKPGGIFMINCQWSDEELDHHMPAAAKKYIADNNIQLYTINAIDKAIEIGMGKRTNTILQSAFFKLANVMPIEEAVDFMKQAAKKSYGKKGDAVVEMNYKAIDAGVDAVHKVEVPASWSNPAADPAPKKLTGRPETVKMVEDLMNPIALMDGDSLPVSAFMGNPDGQFEQGASAYEKRGTAVTVPTWDAAKCIQCNQCAFVCSHATIRPFMLSEDEVKAAPANIKLADTKPKASEYKSVSYTHLTLPTI
;
A
#
# COMPACT_ATOMS: atom_id res chain seq x y z
N ASP A 1 -11.07 -28.65 32.08
CA ASP A 1 -9.86 -28.28 31.38
C ASP A 1 -8.82 -27.75 32.37
N ALA A 2 -7.58 -28.27 32.28
CA ALA A 2 -6.51 -27.80 33.13
C ALA A 2 -6.04 -26.42 32.65
N PRO A 3 -6.02 -25.39 33.49
CA PRO A 3 -5.55 -24.07 33.05
C PRO A 3 -4.04 -24.11 32.70
N LYS A 4 -3.67 -23.54 31.56
CA LYS A 4 -2.26 -23.39 31.19
C LYS A 4 -1.65 -22.21 31.97
N SER A 5 -0.53 -22.41 32.61
CA SER A 5 0.22 -21.35 33.32
C SER A 5 1.00 -20.45 32.37
N ARG A 6 1.31 -20.94 31.15
CA ARG A 6 2.01 -20.20 30.08
C ARG A 6 1.31 -20.53 28.77
N PHE A 7 0.96 -19.48 28.00
CA PHE A 7 0.30 -19.65 26.71
C PHE A 7 0.55 -18.42 25.82
N THR A 8 0.35 -18.60 24.53
CA THR A 8 0.32 -17.54 23.53
C THR A 8 -1.07 -17.49 22.87
N ILE A 9 -1.42 -16.36 22.28
CA ILE A 9 -2.69 -16.14 21.56
C ILE A 9 -2.36 -15.46 20.24
N GLY A 10 -3.07 -15.86 19.17
CA GLY A 10 -3.01 -15.19 17.88
C GLY A 10 -1.77 -15.51 17.05
N ILE A 11 -1.02 -16.53 17.41
CA ILE A 11 0.12 -17.04 16.62
C ILE A 11 0.01 -18.54 16.42
N VAL A 12 0.58 -19.04 15.33
CA VAL A 12 0.71 -20.47 15.06
C VAL A 12 2.05 -20.96 15.64
N ASP A 13 2.02 -21.35 16.91
CA ASP A 13 3.21 -21.86 17.60
C ASP A 13 3.30 -23.38 17.43
N ASP A 14 3.97 -23.80 16.38
CA ASP A 14 4.26 -25.19 16.04
C ASP A 14 5.59 -25.68 16.61
N VAL A 15 6.28 -24.85 17.39
CA VAL A 15 7.56 -25.16 18.03
C VAL A 15 7.35 -25.56 19.49
N THR A 16 6.72 -24.71 20.30
CA THR A 16 6.48 -25.00 21.71
C THR A 16 5.06 -25.44 22.02
N ASN A 17 4.16 -25.30 21.07
CA ASN A 17 2.73 -25.68 21.17
C ASN A 17 2.02 -25.06 22.37
N LEU A 18 2.39 -23.82 22.71
CA LEU A 18 1.78 -23.09 23.81
C LEU A 18 0.56 -22.26 23.39
N SER A 19 0.31 -22.13 22.07
CA SER A 19 -0.83 -21.35 21.58
C SER A 19 -2.16 -21.97 22.00
N LEU A 20 -3.07 -21.10 22.44
CA LEU A 20 -4.46 -21.49 22.61
C LEU A 20 -5.12 -21.63 21.24
N PRO A 21 -6.06 -22.58 21.09
CA PRO A 21 -6.78 -22.71 19.83
C PRO A 21 -7.60 -21.46 19.53
N GLU A 22 -7.64 -21.08 18.25
CA GLU A 22 -8.52 -20.01 17.81
C GLU A 22 -9.99 -20.36 18.01
N VAL A 23 -10.75 -19.40 18.47
CA VAL A 23 -12.22 -19.49 18.52
C VAL A 23 -12.77 -19.12 17.13
N LYS A 24 -13.46 -20.03 16.48
CA LYS A 24 -14.09 -19.80 15.17
C LYS A 24 -15.61 -20.00 15.26
N PRO A 25 -16.42 -19.02 14.75
CA PRO A 25 -16.00 -17.71 14.25
C PRO A 25 -15.41 -16.84 15.36
N ALA A 26 -14.54 -15.89 14.97
CA ALA A 26 -13.98 -14.94 15.93
C ALA A 26 -15.09 -14.11 16.59
N PRO A 27 -15.04 -13.88 17.91
CA PRO A 27 -16.08 -13.13 18.58
C PRO A 27 -16.11 -11.69 18.12
N ILE A 28 -17.31 -11.14 17.91
CA ILE A 28 -17.50 -9.72 17.65
C ILE A 28 -17.34 -8.98 18.98
N THR A 29 -16.31 -8.15 19.08
CA THR A 29 -15.96 -7.42 20.30
C THR A 29 -16.30 -5.92 20.22
N SER A 30 -16.66 -5.42 19.04
CA SER A 30 -17.18 -4.07 18.87
C SER A 30 -18.61 -3.96 19.39
N ALA A 31 -18.95 -2.82 19.99
CA ALA A 31 -20.32 -2.55 20.44
C ALA A 31 -21.28 -2.59 19.24
N PRO A 32 -22.53 -3.07 19.42
CA PRO A 32 -23.53 -3.05 18.37
C PRO A 32 -23.71 -1.65 17.76
N GLY A 33 -23.83 -1.56 16.44
CA GLY A 33 -23.95 -0.28 15.73
C GLY A 33 -22.64 0.47 15.51
N THR A 34 -21.50 -0.10 15.91
CA THR A 34 -20.20 0.46 15.57
C THR A 34 -19.90 0.17 14.11
N VAL A 35 -19.64 1.22 13.32
CA VAL A 35 -19.17 1.14 11.94
C VAL A 35 -17.65 1.17 11.95
N GLU A 36 -17.04 0.24 11.22
CA GLU A 36 -15.58 0.05 11.15
C GLU A 36 -15.10 0.25 9.72
N CYS A 37 -14.10 1.14 9.55
CA CYS A 37 -13.58 1.51 8.24
C CYS A 37 -12.05 1.37 8.19
N LYS A 38 -11.55 0.84 7.06
CA LYS A 38 -10.09 0.78 6.78
C LYS A 38 -9.76 1.52 5.49
N PHE A 39 -8.64 2.24 5.50
CA PHE A 39 -8.16 2.98 4.33
C PHE A 39 -6.70 2.64 4.08
N TRP A 40 -6.44 2.04 2.94
CA TRP A 40 -5.11 1.69 2.49
C TRP A 40 -4.56 2.79 1.58
N GLY A 41 -3.56 3.49 2.04
CA GLY A 41 -2.91 4.60 1.35
C GLY A 41 -1.40 4.45 1.24
N LEU A 42 -0.81 5.31 0.42
CA LEU A 42 0.64 5.39 0.26
C LEU A 42 1.18 6.49 1.18
N GLY A 43 2.30 6.23 1.85
CA GLY A 43 2.96 7.22 2.68
C GLY A 43 3.24 8.52 1.91
N GLY A 44 2.66 9.62 2.40
CA GLY A 44 2.77 10.95 1.77
C GLY A 44 1.69 11.30 0.76
N ASP A 45 0.71 10.44 0.49
CA ASP A 45 -0.40 10.69 -0.46
C ASP A 45 -1.52 11.58 0.11
N GLY A 46 -1.49 11.87 1.41
CA GLY A 46 -2.50 12.67 2.09
C GLY A 46 -3.66 11.88 2.70
N THR A 47 -3.72 10.56 2.53
CA THR A 47 -4.78 9.69 3.09
C THR A 47 -4.93 9.86 4.59
N VAL A 48 -3.84 9.83 5.35
CA VAL A 48 -3.87 10.00 6.81
C VAL A 48 -4.43 11.36 7.21
N GLY A 49 -4.04 12.42 6.49
CA GLY A 49 -4.55 13.78 6.72
C GLY A 49 -6.06 13.90 6.48
N ALA A 50 -6.53 13.31 5.38
CA ALA A 50 -7.96 13.27 5.05
C ALA A 50 -8.76 12.50 6.12
N ASN A 51 -8.26 11.35 6.56
CA ASN A 51 -8.92 10.55 7.59
C ASN A 51 -8.93 11.23 8.97
N LYS A 52 -7.86 11.95 9.34
CA LYS A 52 -7.89 12.82 10.53
C LYS A 52 -8.95 13.91 10.43
N ASN A 53 -9.11 14.51 9.24
CA ASN A 53 -10.15 15.50 9.01
C ASN A 53 -11.55 14.87 9.06
N SER A 54 -11.74 13.67 8.47
CA SER A 54 -13.01 12.94 8.57
C SER A 54 -13.38 12.63 10.02
N THR A 55 -12.42 12.15 10.82
CA THR A 55 -12.57 11.91 12.26
C THR A 55 -13.05 13.17 12.97
N LYS A 56 -12.42 14.31 12.64
CA LYS A 56 -12.78 15.59 13.25
C LYS A 56 -14.17 16.05 12.84
N ILE A 57 -14.53 15.94 11.57
CA ILE A 57 -15.87 16.30 11.08
C ILE A 57 -16.93 15.46 11.80
N ILE A 58 -16.77 14.15 11.88
CA ILE A 58 -17.72 13.26 12.55
C ILE A 58 -17.83 13.60 14.03
N GLY A 59 -16.70 13.80 14.72
CA GLY A 59 -16.70 14.09 16.16
C GLY A 59 -17.20 15.48 16.52
N ASP A 60 -16.99 16.50 15.66
CA ASP A 60 -17.44 17.87 15.92
C ASP A 60 -18.93 18.08 15.58
N HIS A 61 -19.51 17.26 14.69
CA HIS A 61 -20.83 17.49 14.09
C HIS A 61 -21.83 16.34 14.28
N THR A 62 -21.47 15.32 15.05
CA THR A 62 -22.39 14.24 15.45
C THR A 62 -22.21 13.88 16.91
N ASP A 63 -23.20 13.24 17.52
CA ASP A 63 -23.12 12.71 18.89
C ASP A 63 -22.42 11.34 18.96
N LYS A 64 -21.77 10.91 17.86
CA LYS A 64 -21.11 9.61 17.79
C LYS A 64 -19.80 9.58 18.56
N TYR A 65 -19.57 8.48 19.25
CA TYR A 65 -18.23 8.12 19.71
C TYR A 65 -17.36 7.78 18.51
N ILE A 66 -16.09 8.20 18.54
CA ILE A 66 -15.17 7.98 17.44
C ILE A 66 -13.80 7.55 17.95
N GLN A 67 -13.16 6.66 17.21
CA GLN A 67 -11.79 6.22 17.43
C GLN A 67 -11.07 6.18 16.09
N ALA A 68 -9.83 6.64 16.06
CA ALA A 68 -8.97 6.51 14.90
C ALA A 68 -7.60 6.02 15.33
N TYR A 69 -7.04 5.12 14.53
CA TYR A 69 -5.67 4.66 14.65
C TYR A 69 -5.01 4.65 13.27
N PHE A 70 -3.72 5.02 13.22
CA PHE A 70 -2.98 5.10 11.96
C PHE A 70 -1.76 4.19 12.04
N GLN A 71 -1.81 3.12 11.26
CA GLN A 71 -0.71 2.17 11.12
C GLN A 71 0.21 2.63 10.00
N TYR A 72 1.51 2.59 10.25
CA TYR A 72 2.55 2.98 9.30
C TYR A 72 3.50 1.80 9.05
N ASP A 73 3.95 1.66 7.81
CA ASP A 73 5.08 0.82 7.49
C ASP A 73 6.37 1.42 8.10
N SER A 74 7.35 0.58 8.40
CA SER A 74 8.69 1.00 8.80
C SER A 74 9.43 1.78 7.70
N LYS A 75 9.03 1.61 6.46
CA LYS A 75 9.54 2.34 5.30
C LYS A 75 8.97 3.76 5.29
N LYS A 76 9.83 4.78 5.24
CA LYS A 76 9.36 6.17 5.30
C LYS A 76 8.61 6.59 4.06
N THR A 77 9.24 6.56 2.90
CA THR A 77 8.61 6.99 1.64
C THR A 77 8.17 5.78 0.84
N GLY A 78 6.94 5.81 0.33
CA GLY A 78 6.37 4.72 -0.43
C GLY A 78 5.95 3.51 0.42
N GLY A 79 6.01 3.62 1.76
CA GLY A 79 5.46 2.64 2.67
C GLY A 79 3.93 2.70 2.71
N ILE A 80 3.32 1.60 3.14
CA ILE A 80 1.87 1.52 3.29
C ILE A 80 1.45 2.28 4.54
N THR A 81 0.32 2.97 4.43
CA THR A 81 -0.41 3.49 5.60
C THR A 81 -1.78 2.87 5.65
N ILE A 82 -2.20 2.41 6.82
CA ILE A 82 -3.54 1.89 7.03
C ILE A 82 -4.21 2.72 8.13
N SER A 83 -5.28 3.42 7.76
CA SER A 83 -6.10 4.13 8.73
C SER A 83 -7.26 3.25 9.17
N HIS A 84 -7.47 3.15 10.48
CA HIS A 84 -8.55 2.41 11.11
C HIS A 84 -9.48 3.42 11.78
N LEU A 85 -10.72 3.52 11.34
CA LEU A 85 -11.74 4.40 11.92
C LEU A 85 -12.90 3.59 12.46
N ARG A 86 -13.31 3.89 13.69
CA ARG A 86 -14.54 3.38 14.28
C ARG A 86 -15.41 4.54 14.70
N PHE A 87 -16.69 4.46 14.45
CA PHE A 87 -17.67 5.41 14.94
C PHE A 87 -19.01 4.73 15.20
N GLY A 88 -19.74 5.21 16.18
CA GLY A 88 -21.03 4.63 16.60
C GLY A 88 -21.64 5.32 17.79
N ASP A 89 -22.83 4.89 18.18
CA ASP A 89 -23.61 5.52 19.26
C ASP A 89 -23.22 5.06 20.66
N ASN A 90 -22.32 4.07 20.74
CA ASN A 90 -21.84 3.53 22.00
C ASN A 90 -20.33 3.82 22.23
N PRO A 91 -19.84 3.92 23.48
CA PRO A 91 -18.44 4.10 23.77
C PRO A 91 -17.56 3.02 23.12
N ILE A 92 -16.53 3.44 22.39
CA ILE A 92 -15.61 2.54 21.70
C ILE A 92 -14.44 2.21 22.64
N ARG A 93 -14.25 0.93 22.94
CA ARG A 93 -13.19 0.42 23.82
C ARG A 93 -12.39 -0.69 23.12
N SER A 94 -11.95 -0.43 21.90
CA SER A 94 -11.30 -1.39 21.01
C SER A 94 -9.83 -1.00 20.76
N PRO A 95 -8.88 -1.37 21.66
CA PRO A 95 -7.46 -1.02 21.52
C PRO A 95 -6.71 -1.96 20.56
N TYR A 96 -7.33 -2.32 19.43
CA TYR A 96 -6.79 -3.24 18.44
C TYR A 96 -7.18 -2.79 17.04
N TYR A 97 -6.46 -3.29 16.02
CA TYR A 97 -6.74 -3.00 14.62
C TYR A 97 -8.09 -3.56 14.19
N ILE A 98 -8.68 -2.94 13.17
CA ILE A 98 -9.87 -3.46 12.51
C ILE A 98 -9.43 -4.60 11.60
N ASN A 99 -9.97 -5.79 11.82
CA ASN A 99 -9.74 -6.97 10.98
C ASN A 99 -10.93 -7.25 10.05
N GLN A 100 -12.14 -6.81 10.46
CA GLN A 100 -13.36 -6.93 9.66
C GLN A 100 -14.05 -5.57 9.63
N ALA A 101 -14.13 -4.96 8.45
CA ALA A 101 -14.61 -3.60 8.25
C ALA A 101 -15.91 -3.57 7.45
N ASP A 102 -16.77 -2.60 7.76
CA ASP A 102 -17.97 -2.31 6.97
C ASP A 102 -17.61 -1.59 5.66
N PHE A 103 -16.49 -0.85 5.67
CA PHE A 103 -15.98 -0.12 4.53
C PHE A 103 -14.46 -0.24 4.44
N VAL A 104 -13.95 -0.64 3.27
CA VAL A 104 -12.50 -0.65 2.99
C VAL A 104 -12.24 0.15 1.72
N ALA A 105 -11.29 1.08 1.78
CA ALA A 105 -10.83 1.85 0.64
C ALA A 105 -9.38 1.54 0.29
N CYS A 106 -9.12 1.27 -0.99
CA CYS A 106 -7.80 1.17 -1.58
C CYS A 106 -7.50 2.44 -2.38
N HIS A 107 -6.66 3.31 -1.85
CA HIS A 107 -6.31 4.58 -2.49
C HIS A 107 -5.22 4.45 -3.57
N ASN A 108 -4.47 3.36 -3.55
CA ASN A 108 -3.43 3.08 -4.54
C ASN A 108 -3.72 1.76 -5.27
N PRO A 109 -4.07 1.80 -6.57
CA PRO A 109 -4.47 0.60 -7.32
C PRO A 109 -3.36 -0.45 -7.43
N SER A 110 -2.08 -0.05 -7.30
CA SER A 110 -0.97 -1.01 -7.31
C SER A 110 -1.04 -2.04 -6.17
N TYR A 111 -1.76 -1.74 -5.09
CA TYR A 111 -1.93 -2.67 -3.97
C TYR A 111 -2.81 -3.86 -4.32
N VAL A 112 -3.79 -3.65 -5.20
CA VAL A 112 -4.62 -4.73 -5.75
C VAL A 112 -3.73 -5.68 -6.55
N VAL A 113 -2.95 -5.13 -7.50
CA VAL A 113 -2.03 -5.91 -8.36
C VAL A 113 -0.95 -6.64 -7.56
N LYS A 114 -0.48 -6.05 -6.45
CA LYS A 114 0.48 -6.68 -5.54
C LYS A 114 -0.10 -7.81 -4.70
N GLY A 115 -1.42 -7.95 -4.66
CA GLY A 115 -2.09 -9.02 -3.95
C GLY A 115 -2.24 -8.82 -2.44
N TYR A 116 -2.25 -7.57 -1.94
CA TYR A 116 -2.58 -7.31 -0.54
C TYR A 116 -4.00 -7.78 -0.23
N LYS A 117 -4.19 -8.40 0.94
CA LYS A 117 -5.47 -9.01 1.36
C LYS A 117 -6.49 -7.98 1.88
N MET A 118 -6.64 -6.85 1.20
CA MET A 118 -7.54 -5.76 1.62
C MET A 118 -9.02 -6.12 1.52
N VAL A 119 -9.37 -6.88 0.49
CA VAL A 119 -10.76 -7.29 0.22
C VAL A 119 -11.26 -8.23 1.31
N GLN A 120 -10.40 -9.11 1.81
CA GLN A 120 -10.73 -10.07 2.87
C GLN A 120 -10.98 -9.40 4.22
N ASP A 121 -10.62 -8.13 4.37
CA ASP A 121 -10.96 -7.32 5.53
C ASP A 121 -12.41 -6.80 5.51
N VAL A 122 -13.12 -6.92 4.39
CA VAL A 122 -14.50 -6.44 4.28
C VAL A 122 -15.48 -7.47 4.84
N LYS A 123 -16.38 -7.04 5.73
CA LYS A 123 -17.47 -7.87 6.23
C LYS A 123 -18.41 -8.29 5.09
N PRO A 124 -19.06 -9.46 5.17
CA PRO A 124 -20.09 -9.82 4.19
C PRO A 124 -21.13 -8.70 4.00
N GLY A 125 -21.42 -8.35 2.75
CA GLY A 125 -22.31 -7.23 2.40
C GLY A 125 -21.71 -5.83 2.54
N GLY A 126 -20.48 -5.72 3.03
CA GLY A 126 -19.76 -4.46 3.19
C GLY A 126 -19.30 -3.84 1.86
N ILE A 127 -18.59 -2.74 1.94
CA ILE A 127 -18.17 -1.94 0.78
C ILE A 127 -16.66 -2.04 0.58
N PHE A 128 -16.24 -2.29 -0.66
CA PHE A 128 -14.87 -2.14 -1.10
C PHE A 128 -14.77 -1.08 -2.20
N MET A 129 -13.96 -0.03 -1.98
CA MET A 129 -13.75 1.06 -2.94
C MET A 129 -12.30 1.10 -3.40
N ILE A 130 -12.08 1.24 -4.71
CA ILE A 130 -10.74 1.36 -5.32
C ILE A 130 -10.62 2.69 -6.05
N ASN A 131 -9.55 3.44 -5.76
CA ASN A 131 -9.14 4.56 -6.58
C ASN A 131 -8.30 4.06 -7.75
N CYS A 132 -8.85 4.03 -8.94
CA CYS A 132 -8.17 3.58 -10.15
C CYS A 132 -8.72 4.27 -11.39
N GLN A 133 -7.94 4.20 -12.48
CA GLN A 133 -8.31 4.70 -13.80
C GLN A 133 -8.86 3.57 -14.70
N TRP A 134 -9.05 2.37 -14.14
CA TRP A 134 -9.44 1.18 -14.88
C TRP A 134 -10.92 1.19 -15.27
N SER A 135 -11.22 0.72 -16.48
CA SER A 135 -12.57 0.29 -16.85
C SER A 135 -12.96 -0.97 -16.05
N ASP A 136 -14.23 -1.35 -16.09
CA ASP A 136 -14.69 -2.60 -15.41
C ASP A 136 -13.99 -3.85 -15.98
N GLU A 137 -13.65 -3.86 -17.28
CA GLU A 137 -12.91 -4.94 -17.93
C GLU A 137 -11.45 -4.97 -17.47
N GLU A 138 -10.80 -3.81 -17.39
CA GLU A 138 -9.43 -3.70 -16.89
C GLU A 138 -9.38 -4.06 -15.39
N LEU A 139 -10.39 -3.66 -14.62
CA LEU A 139 -10.52 -4.05 -13.21
C LEU A 139 -10.62 -5.57 -13.07
N ASP A 140 -11.43 -6.22 -13.91
CA ASP A 140 -11.50 -7.69 -13.93
C ASP A 140 -10.13 -8.31 -14.21
N HIS A 141 -9.37 -7.75 -15.14
CA HIS A 141 -8.04 -8.24 -15.47
C HIS A 141 -7.03 -8.07 -14.32
N HIS A 142 -7.11 -6.97 -13.58
CA HIS A 142 -6.15 -6.64 -12.52
C HIS A 142 -6.49 -7.26 -11.16
N MET A 143 -7.74 -7.65 -10.93
CA MET A 143 -8.20 -8.19 -9.66
C MET A 143 -7.74 -9.64 -9.47
N PRO A 144 -7.01 -9.96 -8.39
CA PRO A 144 -6.61 -11.34 -8.10
C PRO A 144 -7.80 -12.30 -7.93
N ALA A 145 -7.63 -13.55 -8.34
CA ALA A 145 -8.67 -14.57 -8.26
C ALA A 145 -9.26 -14.74 -6.85
N ALA A 146 -8.41 -14.74 -5.83
CA ALA A 146 -8.85 -14.82 -4.44
C ALA A 146 -9.73 -13.63 -4.01
N ALA A 147 -9.41 -12.41 -4.48
CA ALA A 147 -10.21 -11.22 -4.20
C ALA A 147 -11.55 -11.26 -4.95
N LYS A 148 -11.56 -11.65 -6.22
CA LYS A 148 -12.79 -11.85 -7.01
C LYS A 148 -13.74 -12.82 -6.31
N LYS A 149 -13.22 -13.99 -5.94
CA LYS A 149 -14.01 -15.02 -5.26
C LYS A 149 -14.58 -14.50 -3.94
N TYR A 150 -13.78 -13.82 -3.14
CA TYR A 150 -14.25 -13.26 -1.86
C TYR A 150 -15.37 -12.23 -2.06
N ILE A 151 -15.24 -11.33 -3.05
CA ILE A 151 -16.25 -10.34 -3.38
C ILE A 151 -17.58 -11.01 -3.74
N ALA A 152 -17.54 -12.01 -4.62
CA ALA A 152 -18.74 -12.72 -5.08
C ALA A 152 -19.39 -13.54 -3.94
N ASP A 153 -18.60 -14.33 -3.20
CA ASP A 153 -19.11 -15.22 -2.16
C ASP A 153 -19.70 -14.46 -0.96
N ASN A 154 -19.22 -13.25 -0.69
CA ASN A 154 -19.65 -12.43 0.46
C ASN A 154 -20.53 -11.25 0.07
N ASN A 155 -21.00 -11.17 -1.17
CA ASN A 155 -21.84 -10.07 -1.66
C ASN A 155 -21.26 -8.67 -1.37
N ILE A 156 -19.95 -8.52 -1.55
CA ILE A 156 -19.26 -7.24 -1.31
C ILE A 156 -19.72 -6.22 -2.36
N GLN A 157 -20.11 -5.04 -1.92
CA GLN A 157 -20.45 -3.94 -2.80
C GLN A 157 -19.15 -3.30 -3.32
N LEU A 158 -18.88 -3.48 -4.61
CA LEU A 158 -17.65 -2.99 -5.25
C LEU A 158 -17.89 -1.61 -5.87
N TYR A 159 -16.99 -0.68 -5.57
CA TYR A 159 -16.99 0.66 -6.15
C TYR A 159 -15.61 1.03 -6.69
N THR A 160 -15.58 1.78 -7.77
CA THR A 160 -14.37 2.45 -8.27
C THR A 160 -14.55 3.97 -8.27
N ILE A 161 -13.46 4.68 -8.23
CA ILE A 161 -13.41 6.13 -8.42
C ILE A 161 -12.11 6.50 -9.14
N ASN A 162 -12.20 7.29 -10.21
CA ASN A 162 -11.03 7.86 -10.87
C ASN A 162 -10.71 9.25 -10.29
N ALA A 163 -10.22 9.29 -9.06
CA ALA A 163 -9.85 10.54 -8.41
C ALA A 163 -8.58 11.16 -9.02
N ILE A 164 -7.77 10.38 -9.73
CA ILE A 164 -6.51 10.86 -10.35
C ILE A 164 -6.82 11.84 -11.48
N ASP A 165 -7.63 11.44 -12.44
CA ASP A 165 -7.97 12.30 -13.57
C ASP A 165 -8.83 13.48 -13.12
N LYS A 166 -9.74 13.27 -12.17
CA LYS A 166 -10.52 14.36 -11.57
C LYS A 166 -9.65 15.41 -10.89
N ALA A 167 -8.61 14.98 -10.15
CA ALA A 167 -7.67 15.92 -9.53
C ALA A 167 -6.88 16.73 -10.59
N ILE A 168 -6.50 16.09 -11.70
CA ILE A 168 -5.81 16.75 -12.82
C ILE A 168 -6.74 17.75 -13.49
N GLU A 169 -7.98 17.37 -13.82
CA GLU A 169 -9.01 18.26 -14.43
C GLU A 169 -9.26 19.51 -13.59
N ILE A 170 -9.30 19.37 -12.27
CA ILE A 170 -9.55 20.49 -11.34
C ILE A 170 -8.31 21.38 -11.16
N GLY A 171 -7.11 20.89 -11.53
CA GLY A 171 -5.85 21.60 -11.34
C GLY A 171 -5.13 21.27 -10.03
N MET A 172 -5.56 20.22 -9.32
CA MET A 172 -4.94 19.75 -8.07
C MET A 172 -3.73 18.83 -8.29
N GLY A 173 -3.41 18.47 -9.52
CA GLY A 173 -2.34 17.57 -9.88
C GLY A 173 -2.57 16.17 -9.31
N LYS A 174 -1.67 15.66 -8.48
CA LYS A 174 -1.77 14.32 -7.88
C LYS A 174 -2.52 14.28 -6.54
N ARG A 175 -3.14 15.37 -6.10
CA ARG A 175 -3.79 15.46 -4.79
C ARG A 175 -5.22 14.95 -4.86
N THR A 176 -5.40 13.67 -4.61
CA THR A 176 -6.69 12.95 -4.68
C THR A 176 -7.41 12.84 -3.34
N ASN A 177 -6.74 13.14 -2.24
CA ASN A 177 -7.20 12.86 -0.89
C ASN A 177 -8.57 13.51 -0.54
N THR A 178 -8.82 14.74 -0.98
CA THR A 178 -10.10 15.43 -0.74
C THR A 178 -11.24 14.78 -1.51
N ILE A 179 -11.00 14.35 -2.76
CA ILE A 179 -11.96 13.64 -3.59
C ILE A 179 -12.33 12.30 -2.93
N LEU A 180 -11.32 11.55 -2.49
CA LEU A 180 -11.52 10.25 -1.85
C LEU A 180 -12.21 10.37 -0.48
N GLN A 181 -11.95 11.44 0.27
CA GLN A 181 -12.65 11.74 1.50
C GLN A 181 -14.15 11.98 1.27
N SER A 182 -14.49 12.71 0.23
CA SER A 182 -15.88 12.98 -0.14
C SER A 182 -16.61 11.70 -0.57
N ALA A 183 -15.96 10.86 -1.37
CA ALA A 183 -16.47 9.54 -1.75
C ALA A 183 -16.73 8.65 -0.52
N PHE A 184 -15.84 8.69 0.48
CA PHE A 184 -16.04 7.97 1.74
C PHE A 184 -17.32 8.42 2.45
N PHE A 185 -17.55 9.73 2.62
CA PHE A 185 -18.77 10.22 3.28
C PHE A 185 -20.04 9.79 2.55
N LYS A 186 -20.01 9.80 1.20
CA LYS A 186 -21.13 9.32 0.39
C LYS A 186 -21.42 7.83 0.62
N LEU A 187 -20.39 6.99 0.61
CA LEU A 187 -20.57 5.54 0.65
C LEU A 187 -20.77 5.00 2.06
N ALA A 188 -20.08 5.54 3.05
CA ALA A 188 -20.15 5.08 4.44
C ALA A 188 -21.42 5.59 5.16
N ASN A 189 -22.14 6.55 4.57
CA ASN A 189 -23.41 7.09 5.07
C ASN A 189 -23.40 7.43 6.57
N VAL A 190 -22.32 8.10 7.00
CA VAL A 190 -22.10 8.46 8.41
C VAL A 190 -23.08 9.53 8.89
N MET A 191 -23.40 10.45 7.99
CA MET A 191 -24.30 11.56 8.13
C MET A 191 -24.92 11.91 6.77
N PRO A 192 -25.97 12.76 6.66
CA PRO A 192 -26.49 13.24 5.38
C PRO A 192 -25.35 13.81 4.53
N ILE A 193 -25.29 13.42 3.25
CA ILE A 193 -24.16 13.78 2.39
C ILE A 193 -24.04 15.29 2.17
N GLU A 194 -25.16 15.99 2.11
CA GLU A 194 -25.22 17.46 1.96
C GLU A 194 -24.55 18.15 3.15
N GLU A 195 -24.80 17.68 4.37
CA GLU A 195 -24.15 18.19 5.59
C GLU A 195 -22.65 17.87 5.59
N ALA A 196 -22.28 16.65 5.24
CA ALA A 196 -20.86 16.25 5.16
C ALA A 196 -20.10 17.12 4.16
N VAL A 197 -20.66 17.38 2.98
CA VAL A 197 -20.09 18.27 1.95
C VAL A 197 -19.92 19.69 2.48
N ASP A 198 -20.91 20.23 3.19
CA ASP A 198 -20.83 21.57 3.77
C ASP A 198 -19.72 21.66 4.82
N PHE A 199 -19.65 20.70 5.74
CA PHE A 199 -18.59 20.65 6.75
C PHE A 199 -17.20 20.46 6.13
N MET A 200 -17.07 19.66 5.09
CA MET A 200 -15.83 19.53 4.33
C MET A 200 -15.42 20.86 3.68
N LYS A 201 -16.35 21.60 3.08
CA LYS A 201 -16.11 22.91 2.48
C LYS A 201 -15.69 23.94 3.53
N GLN A 202 -16.34 23.96 4.70
CA GLN A 202 -15.94 24.80 5.82
C GLN A 202 -14.52 24.47 6.30
N ALA A 203 -14.20 23.19 6.46
CA ALA A 203 -12.87 22.74 6.85
C ALA A 203 -11.79 23.12 5.80
N ALA A 204 -12.10 23.00 4.52
CA ALA A 204 -11.23 23.42 3.42
C ALA A 204 -10.98 24.95 3.44
N LYS A 205 -12.03 25.76 3.63
CA LYS A 205 -11.91 27.22 3.77
C LYS A 205 -11.01 27.59 4.96
N LYS A 206 -11.19 26.93 6.11
CA LYS A 206 -10.38 27.16 7.30
C LYS A 206 -8.90 26.80 7.06
N SER A 207 -8.64 25.71 6.35
CA SER A 207 -7.28 25.20 6.13
C SER A 207 -6.54 25.94 5.02
N TYR A 208 -7.25 26.35 3.96
CA TYR A 208 -6.65 26.90 2.76
C TYR A 208 -6.99 28.37 2.49
N GLY A 209 -7.85 29.01 3.26
CA GLY A 209 -8.23 30.41 3.06
C GLY A 209 -7.06 31.39 2.98
N LYS A 210 -6.01 31.14 3.77
CA LYS A 210 -4.76 31.96 3.72
C LYS A 210 -3.96 31.78 2.42
N LYS A 211 -4.25 30.75 1.61
CA LYS A 211 -3.58 30.48 0.32
C LYS A 211 -4.29 31.12 -0.88
N GLY A 212 -5.39 31.81 -0.62
CA GLY A 212 -6.21 32.50 -1.62
C GLY A 212 -7.45 31.72 -2.08
N ASP A 213 -8.43 32.48 -2.57
CA ASP A 213 -9.77 31.95 -2.93
C ASP A 213 -9.70 30.88 -4.04
N ALA A 214 -8.78 31.00 -4.98
CA ALA A 214 -8.60 30.01 -6.04
C ALA A 214 -8.27 28.60 -5.50
N VAL A 215 -7.47 28.53 -4.41
CA VAL A 215 -7.13 27.23 -3.77
C VAL A 215 -8.34 26.69 -3.02
N VAL A 216 -9.13 27.53 -2.38
CA VAL A 216 -10.35 27.15 -1.69
C VAL A 216 -11.37 26.58 -2.70
N GLU A 217 -11.58 27.28 -3.82
CA GLU A 217 -12.49 26.89 -4.89
C GLU A 217 -12.10 25.54 -5.53
N MET A 218 -10.81 25.33 -5.77
CA MET A 218 -10.32 24.01 -6.23
C MET A 218 -10.68 22.88 -5.25
N ASN A 219 -10.57 23.13 -3.94
CA ASN A 219 -10.96 22.14 -2.94
C ASN A 219 -12.48 21.91 -2.92
N TYR A 220 -13.30 22.95 -3.12
CA TYR A 220 -14.74 22.79 -3.24
C TYR A 220 -15.12 21.90 -4.42
N LYS A 221 -14.54 22.17 -5.60
CA LYS A 221 -14.72 21.32 -6.80
C LYS A 221 -14.30 19.88 -6.55
N ALA A 222 -13.20 19.67 -5.81
CA ALA A 222 -12.74 18.34 -5.47
C ALA A 222 -13.72 17.60 -4.54
N ILE A 223 -14.32 18.30 -3.58
CA ILE A 223 -15.33 17.73 -2.70
C ILE A 223 -16.57 17.29 -3.51
N ASP A 224 -17.08 18.17 -4.36
CA ASP A 224 -18.25 17.88 -5.20
C ASP A 224 -17.95 16.73 -6.17
N ALA A 225 -16.78 16.75 -6.83
CA ALA A 225 -16.35 15.69 -7.74
C ALA A 225 -16.25 14.32 -7.06
N GLY A 226 -15.86 14.26 -5.79
CA GLY A 226 -15.78 13.00 -5.05
C GLY A 226 -17.15 12.39 -4.77
N VAL A 227 -18.19 13.19 -4.61
CA VAL A 227 -19.58 12.72 -4.51
C VAL A 227 -20.05 12.14 -5.84
N ASP A 228 -19.75 12.81 -6.95
CA ASP A 228 -20.31 12.48 -8.26
C ASP A 228 -19.56 11.36 -8.99
N ALA A 229 -18.25 11.24 -8.76
CA ALA A 229 -17.38 10.34 -9.53
C ALA A 229 -17.37 8.88 -9.05
N VAL A 230 -18.12 8.55 -8.00
CA VAL A 230 -18.21 7.17 -7.49
C VAL A 230 -19.01 6.32 -8.47
N HIS A 231 -18.37 5.25 -8.97
CA HIS A 231 -18.98 4.27 -9.87
C HIS A 231 -19.16 2.93 -9.15
N LYS A 232 -20.40 2.42 -9.18
CA LYS A 232 -20.73 1.08 -8.67
C LYS A 232 -20.42 0.05 -9.75
N VAL A 233 -19.61 -0.93 -9.42
CA VAL A 233 -19.24 -2.02 -10.34
C VAL A 233 -20.22 -3.18 -10.18
N GLU A 234 -20.78 -3.64 -11.27
CA GLU A 234 -21.58 -4.87 -11.28
C GLU A 234 -20.65 -6.09 -11.25
N VAL A 235 -20.69 -6.85 -10.14
CA VAL A 235 -19.81 -7.99 -9.94
C VAL A 235 -20.18 -9.12 -10.92
N PRO A 236 -19.26 -9.53 -11.82
CA PRO A 236 -19.56 -10.58 -12.78
C PRO A 236 -19.84 -11.94 -12.09
N ALA A 237 -20.82 -12.69 -12.59
CA ALA A 237 -21.12 -14.03 -12.06
C ALA A 237 -19.93 -14.99 -12.13
N SER A 238 -19.01 -14.79 -13.09
CA SER A 238 -17.76 -15.53 -13.23
C SER A 238 -16.83 -15.43 -12.02
N TRP A 239 -16.95 -14.38 -11.20
CA TRP A 239 -16.12 -14.18 -10.02
C TRP A 239 -16.38 -15.19 -8.89
N SER A 240 -17.50 -15.89 -8.90
CA SER A 240 -17.73 -17.02 -7.97
C SER A 240 -16.80 -18.21 -8.23
N ASN A 241 -16.32 -18.34 -9.49
CA ASN A 241 -15.36 -19.37 -9.87
C ASN A 241 -14.32 -18.79 -10.85
N PRO A 242 -13.47 -17.84 -10.39
CA PRO A 242 -12.54 -17.15 -11.25
C PRO A 242 -11.42 -18.07 -11.75
N ALA A 243 -10.88 -17.76 -12.92
CA ALA A 243 -9.66 -18.42 -13.39
C ALA A 243 -8.51 -18.17 -12.41
N ALA A 244 -7.63 -19.15 -12.26
CA ALA A 244 -6.45 -19.01 -11.38
C ALA A 244 -5.52 -17.91 -11.87
N ASP A 245 -4.93 -17.20 -10.94
CA ASP A 245 -3.93 -16.21 -11.25
C ASP A 245 -2.71 -16.83 -11.96
N PRO A 246 -2.02 -16.08 -12.82
CA PRO A 246 -0.76 -16.54 -13.41
C PRO A 246 0.24 -16.93 -12.32
N ALA A 247 0.97 -18.02 -12.55
CA ALA A 247 2.02 -18.44 -11.62
C ALA A 247 3.05 -17.30 -11.40
N PRO A 248 3.47 -17.05 -10.16
CA PRO A 248 4.47 -16.04 -9.88
C PRO A 248 5.77 -16.35 -10.62
N LYS A 249 6.48 -15.30 -11.02
CA LYS A 249 7.80 -15.48 -11.65
C LYS A 249 8.74 -16.18 -10.68
N LYS A 250 9.36 -17.26 -11.17
CA LYS A 250 10.38 -17.99 -10.40
C LYS A 250 11.54 -17.03 -10.07
N LEU A 251 11.88 -16.95 -8.81
CA LEU A 251 13.04 -16.19 -8.37
C LEU A 251 14.34 -16.92 -8.77
N THR A 252 15.39 -16.14 -9.01
CA THR A 252 16.72 -16.64 -9.36
C THR A 252 17.74 -16.03 -8.42
N GLY A 253 18.74 -16.80 -8.01
CA GLY A 253 19.78 -16.39 -7.08
C GLY A 253 20.31 -17.55 -6.27
N ARG A 254 20.99 -17.28 -5.17
CA ARG A 254 21.45 -18.31 -4.24
C ARG A 254 20.23 -19.03 -3.64
N PRO A 255 20.24 -20.38 -3.59
CA PRO A 255 19.08 -21.14 -3.11
C PRO A 255 18.60 -20.72 -1.71
N GLU A 256 19.51 -20.47 -0.79
CA GLU A 256 19.23 -20.06 0.59
C GLU A 256 18.51 -18.70 0.62
N THR A 257 19.00 -17.74 -0.17
CA THR A 257 18.39 -16.41 -0.28
C THR A 257 17.01 -16.48 -0.90
N VAL A 258 16.84 -17.23 -2.00
CA VAL A 258 15.55 -17.42 -2.66
C VAL A 258 14.55 -18.05 -1.71
N LYS A 259 14.95 -19.13 -1.01
CA LYS A 259 14.09 -19.79 -0.02
C LYS A 259 13.63 -18.84 1.07
N MET A 260 14.54 -18.08 1.68
CA MET A 260 14.19 -17.10 2.73
C MET A 260 13.26 -16.01 2.20
N VAL A 261 13.49 -15.55 0.95
CA VAL A 261 12.62 -14.53 0.33
C VAL A 261 11.22 -15.07 0.10
N GLU A 262 11.06 -16.28 -0.43
CA GLU A 262 9.77 -16.88 -0.71
C GLU A 262 9.01 -17.25 0.57
N ASP A 263 9.67 -17.88 1.53
CA ASP A 263 9.04 -18.41 2.73
C ASP A 263 8.78 -17.35 3.81
N LEU A 264 9.58 -16.29 3.88
CA LEU A 264 9.55 -15.32 4.97
C LEU A 264 9.34 -13.89 4.48
N MET A 265 10.23 -13.39 3.61
CA MET A 265 10.25 -11.97 3.27
C MET A 265 9.03 -11.53 2.45
N ASN A 266 8.59 -12.34 1.48
CA ASN A 266 7.43 -12.02 0.65
C ASN A 266 6.12 -12.00 1.45
N PRO A 267 5.77 -12.99 2.29
CA PRO A 267 4.59 -12.93 3.15
C PRO A 267 4.59 -11.71 4.07
N ILE A 268 5.72 -11.40 4.70
CA ILE A 268 5.85 -10.21 5.56
C ILE A 268 5.64 -8.92 4.74
N ALA A 269 6.23 -8.84 3.54
CA ALA A 269 6.08 -7.68 2.66
C ALA A 269 4.64 -7.48 2.18
N LEU A 270 3.84 -8.55 2.11
CA LEU A 270 2.41 -8.52 1.79
C LEU A 270 1.51 -8.28 3.02
N MET A 271 2.08 -7.95 4.18
CA MET A 271 1.34 -7.75 5.44
C MET A 271 0.60 -9.02 5.91
N ASP A 272 1.11 -10.20 5.53
CA ASP A 272 0.57 -11.52 5.87
C ASP A 272 1.50 -12.31 6.81
N GLY A 273 2.39 -11.63 7.51
CA GLY A 273 3.34 -12.24 8.43
C GLY A 273 2.69 -13.03 9.57
N ASP A 274 1.50 -12.62 10.01
CA ASP A 274 0.76 -13.31 11.08
C ASP A 274 0.25 -14.70 10.65
N SER A 275 0.20 -15.01 9.36
CA SER A 275 -0.13 -16.35 8.85
C SER A 275 1.02 -17.35 8.97
N LEU A 276 2.24 -16.85 9.21
CA LEU A 276 3.43 -17.69 9.29
C LEU A 276 3.52 -18.41 10.64
N PRO A 277 3.83 -19.72 10.66
CA PRO A 277 4.10 -20.43 11.90
C PRO A 277 5.43 -19.98 12.52
N VAL A 278 5.59 -20.20 13.81
CA VAL A 278 6.83 -19.83 14.54
C VAL A 278 8.05 -20.52 13.92
N SER A 279 7.89 -21.76 13.44
CA SER A 279 8.98 -22.49 12.77
C SER A 279 9.54 -21.80 11.52
N ALA A 280 8.74 -20.98 10.83
CA ALA A 280 9.20 -20.22 9.67
C ALA A 280 10.37 -19.28 10.01
N PHE A 281 10.45 -18.82 11.26
CA PHE A 281 11.51 -17.92 11.74
C PHE A 281 12.73 -18.62 12.33
N MET A 282 12.72 -19.95 12.44
CA MET A 282 13.83 -20.71 13.06
C MET A 282 15.16 -20.59 12.31
N GLY A 283 15.12 -20.35 11.00
CA GLY A 283 16.32 -20.08 10.20
C GLY A 283 16.92 -18.69 10.43
N ASN A 284 16.14 -17.77 10.97
CA ASN A 284 16.51 -16.36 11.16
C ASN A 284 16.05 -15.85 12.56
N PRO A 285 16.40 -16.53 13.67
CA PRO A 285 15.82 -16.26 14.98
C PRO A 285 16.25 -14.92 15.56
N ASP A 286 17.36 -14.37 15.09
CA ASP A 286 17.93 -13.07 15.47
C ASP A 286 17.51 -11.92 14.55
N GLY A 287 16.67 -12.21 13.54
CA GLY A 287 16.21 -11.23 12.55
C GLY A 287 17.24 -10.92 11.47
N GLN A 288 18.34 -11.64 11.36
CA GLN A 288 19.28 -11.50 10.25
C GLN A 288 18.68 -12.12 8.98
N PHE A 289 18.72 -11.36 7.89
CA PHE A 289 18.34 -11.84 6.56
C PHE A 289 19.57 -12.21 5.75
N GLU A 290 19.37 -13.14 4.80
CA GLU A 290 20.40 -13.54 3.87
C GLU A 290 20.98 -12.34 3.13
N GLN A 291 22.30 -12.30 3.01
CA GLN A 291 22.99 -11.22 2.31
C GLN A 291 22.55 -11.15 0.84
N GLY A 292 22.20 -9.94 0.38
CA GLY A 292 21.68 -9.71 -0.96
C GLY A 292 20.13 -9.83 -1.08
N ALA A 293 19.43 -10.16 0.00
CA ALA A 293 17.96 -10.26 0.00
C ALA A 293 17.26 -8.97 -0.43
N SER A 294 17.86 -7.81 -0.20
CA SER A 294 17.33 -6.51 -0.65
C SER A 294 17.11 -6.39 -2.17
N ALA A 295 17.79 -7.22 -2.97
CA ALA A 295 17.59 -7.26 -4.42
C ALA A 295 16.18 -7.74 -4.82
N TYR A 296 15.49 -8.44 -3.93
CA TYR A 296 14.13 -8.96 -4.16
C TYR A 296 13.05 -8.01 -3.64
N GLU A 297 13.42 -7.06 -2.80
CA GLU A 297 12.50 -6.03 -2.31
C GLU A 297 12.41 -4.86 -3.29
N LYS A 298 11.55 -4.97 -4.29
CA LYS A 298 11.35 -3.94 -5.31
C LYS A 298 10.18 -3.03 -4.93
N ARG A 299 10.48 -1.91 -4.31
CA ARG A 299 9.45 -0.92 -3.89
C ARG A 299 8.80 -0.22 -5.09
N GLY A 300 9.56 0.11 -6.14
CA GLY A 300 9.05 0.72 -7.37
C GLY A 300 8.42 2.10 -7.14
N THR A 301 8.96 2.89 -6.22
CA THR A 301 8.39 4.19 -5.85
C THR A 301 8.83 5.32 -6.78
N ALA A 302 9.96 5.19 -7.46
CA ALA A 302 10.45 6.19 -8.39
C ALA A 302 9.75 6.05 -9.76
N VAL A 303 9.11 7.11 -10.22
CA VAL A 303 8.50 7.19 -11.56
C VAL A 303 9.58 7.29 -12.64
N THR A 304 10.65 8.02 -12.33
CA THR A 304 11.81 8.18 -13.22
C THR A 304 13.09 8.04 -12.41
N VAL A 305 14.08 7.41 -13.02
CA VAL A 305 15.41 7.22 -12.40
C VAL A 305 16.50 7.82 -13.29
N PRO A 306 17.58 8.38 -12.72
CA PRO A 306 18.70 8.85 -13.51
C PRO A 306 19.37 7.69 -14.23
N THR A 307 19.75 7.90 -15.47
CA THR A 307 20.48 6.92 -16.28
C THR A 307 21.81 7.50 -16.70
N TRP A 308 22.88 6.73 -16.51
CA TRP A 308 24.19 7.12 -17.01
C TRP A 308 24.26 7.08 -18.54
N ASP A 309 24.65 8.19 -19.14
CA ASP A 309 24.91 8.29 -20.57
C ASP A 309 26.42 8.11 -20.81
N ALA A 310 26.81 6.92 -21.24
CA ALA A 310 28.19 6.55 -21.47
C ALA A 310 28.87 7.43 -22.55
N ALA A 311 28.13 7.86 -23.56
CA ALA A 311 28.67 8.67 -24.65
C ALA A 311 29.04 10.10 -24.23
N LYS A 312 28.30 10.64 -23.24
CA LYS A 312 28.56 11.98 -22.68
C LYS A 312 29.49 11.98 -21.49
N CYS A 313 29.80 10.81 -20.95
CA CYS A 313 30.59 10.69 -19.75
C CYS A 313 32.08 10.97 -20.01
N ILE A 314 32.66 11.92 -19.27
CA ILE A 314 34.08 12.23 -19.29
C ILE A 314 34.86 11.51 -18.18
N GLN A 315 34.20 10.69 -17.38
CA GLN A 315 34.79 9.89 -16.28
C GLN A 315 35.46 10.73 -15.17
N CYS A 316 34.95 11.93 -14.92
CA CYS A 316 35.48 12.82 -13.88
C CYS A 316 35.08 12.39 -12.45
N ASN A 317 34.22 11.38 -12.28
CA ASN A 317 33.74 10.84 -11.02
C ASN A 317 32.98 11.83 -10.12
N GLN A 318 32.65 13.04 -10.56
CA GLN A 318 31.92 14.02 -9.76
C GLN A 318 30.56 13.50 -9.32
N CYS A 319 29.84 12.76 -10.17
CA CYS A 319 28.56 12.14 -9.82
C CYS A 319 28.70 11.13 -8.66
N ALA A 320 29.77 10.35 -8.62
CA ALA A 320 30.06 9.44 -7.52
C ALA A 320 30.44 10.20 -6.24
N PHE A 321 31.22 11.26 -6.40
CA PHE A 321 31.70 12.08 -5.27
C PHE A 321 30.55 12.82 -4.57
N VAL A 322 29.59 13.36 -5.30
CA VAL A 322 28.46 14.12 -4.73
C VAL A 322 27.28 13.24 -4.33
N CYS A 323 27.31 11.94 -4.63
CA CYS A 323 26.21 11.06 -4.31
C CYS A 323 26.09 10.85 -2.78
N SER A 324 25.10 11.46 -2.17
CA SER A 324 24.87 11.41 -0.72
C SER A 324 24.64 9.99 -0.17
N HIS A 325 24.23 9.04 -1.03
CA HIS A 325 23.97 7.66 -0.66
C HIS A 325 25.09 6.68 -1.08
N ALA A 326 26.18 7.18 -1.66
CA ALA A 326 27.29 6.38 -2.21
C ALA A 326 26.85 5.25 -3.15
N THR A 327 25.81 5.51 -3.89
CA THR A 327 25.16 4.55 -4.77
C THR A 327 25.70 4.61 -6.19
N ILE A 328 26.20 5.76 -6.63
CA ILE A 328 26.91 5.89 -7.92
C ILE A 328 28.36 5.51 -7.68
N ARG A 329 28.75 4.36 -8.24
CA ARG A 329 30.09 3.82 -8.10
C ARG A 329 30.68 3.50 -9.46
N PRO A 330 31.88 4.00 -9.78
CA PRO A 330 32.58 3.62 -10.98
C PRO A 330 33.30 2.28 -10.78
N PHE A 331 33.27 1.46 -11.80
CA PHE A 331 34.03 0.20 -11.88
C PHE A 331 34.83 0.19 -13.17
N MET A 332 36.12 -0.11 -13.06
CA MET A 332 36.95 -0.44 -14.21
C MET A 332 36.96 -1.96 -14.35
N LEU A 333 36.73 -2.45 -15.56
CA LEU A 333 36.52 -3.86 -15.83
C LEU A 333 37.62 -4.35 -16.80
N SER A 334 38.22 -5.50 -16.48
CA SER A 334 39.08 -6.28 -17.37
C SER A 334 38.24 -6.92 -18.47
N GLU A 335 38.91 -7.47 -19.50
CA GLU A 335 38.22 -8.14 -20.60
C GLU A 335 37.40 -9.36 -20.13
N ASP A 336 37.88 -10.08 -19.14
CA ASP A 336 37.20 -11.27 -18.62
C ASP A 336 35.99 -10.89 -17.74
N GLU A 337 36.11 -9.82 -16.96
CA GLU A 337 34.95 -9.24 -16.22
C GLU A 337 33.88 -8.70 -17.15
N VAL A 338 34.25 -8.09 -18.26
CA VAL A 338 33.31 -7.65 -19.29
C VAL A 338 32.55 -8.84 -19.89
N LYS A 339 33.24 -9.95 -20.17
CA LYS A 339 32.63 -11.18 -20.70
C LYS A 339 31.66 -11.81 -19.71
N ALA A 340 31.97 -11.72 -18.42
CA ALA A 340 31.14 -12.25 -17.33
C ALA A 340 30.00 -11.30 -16.92
N ALA A 341 30.02 -10.06 -17.38
CA ALA A 341 29.04 -9.03 -17.01
C ALA A 341 27.65 -9.32 -17.58
N PRO A 342 26.57 -8.93 -16.88
CA PRO A 342 25.22 -9.03 -17.43
C PRO A 342 25.08 -8.30 -18.77
N ALA A 343 24.32 -8.85 -19.69
CA ALA A 343 24.19 -8.32 -21.07
C ALA A 343 23.61 -6.89 -21.13
N ASN A 344 22.91 -6.44 -20.07
CA ASN A 344 22.32 -5.09 -19.98
C ASN A 344 23.23 -4.05 -19.32
N ILE A 345 24.47 -4.41 -18.94
CA ILE A 345 25.39 -3.44 -18.35
C ILE A 345 25.84 -2.43 -19.41
N LYS A 346 25.85 -1.16 -19.04
CA LYS A 346 26.38 -0.10 -19.91
C LYS A 346 27.88 0.03 -19.67
N LEU A 347 28.65 0.04 -20.74
CA LEU A 347 30.09 0.13 -20.72
C LEU A 347 30.58 1.32 -21.56
N ALA A 348 31.71 1.87 -21.23
CA ALA A 348 32.47 2.83 -22.04
C ALA A 348 33.95 2.51 -21.94
N ASP A 349 34.72 2.93 -22.93
CA ASP A 349 36.16 2.83 -22.87
C ASP A 349 36.72 3.70 -21.74
N THR A 350 37.78 3.23 -21.10
CA THR A 350 38.47 4.01 -20.04
C THR A 350 39.14 5.27 -20.61
N LYS A 351 39.06 6.38 -19.86
CA LYS A 351 39.66 7.69 -20.21
C LYS A 351 40.53 8.19 -19.03
N PRO A 352 41.85 8.29 -19.15
CA PRO A 352 42.68 7.84 -20.27
C PRO A 352 42.68 6.30 -20.34
N LYS A 353 43.08 5.75 -21.49
CA LYS A 353 43.15 4.29 -21.67
C LYS A 353 44.11 3.70 -20.66
N ALA A 354 43.61 2.84 -19.78
CA ALA A 354 44.40 2.10 -18.84
C ALA A 354 44.88 0.78 -19.48
N SER A 355 46.09 0.33 -19.13
CA SER A 355 46.70 -0.87 -19.73
C SER A 355 45.95 -2.18 -19.38
N GLU A 356 45.42 -2.26 -18.16
CA GLU A 356 44.80 -3.50 -17.64
C GLU A 356 43.27 -3.48 -17.80
N TYR A 357 42.65 -2.28 -17.83
CA TYR A 357 41.22 -2.13 -17.88
C TYR A 357 40.81 -1.42 -19.15
N LYS A 358 39.93 -2.04 -19.92
CA LYS A 358 39.45 -1.52 -21.21
C LYS A 358 38.14 -0.76 -21.09
N SER A 359 37.34 -1.12 -20.09
CA SER A 359 35.98 -0.60 -19.97
C SER A 359 35.71 -0.07 -18.57
N VAL A 360 34.84 0.93 -18.49
CA VAL A 360 34.29 1.45 -17.25
C VAL A 360 32.78 1.37 -17.27
N SER A 361 32.21 1.06 -16.11
CA SER A 361 30.78 1.14 -15.87
C SER A 361 30.50 1.93 -14.60
N TYR A 362 29.34 2.56 -14.56
CA TYR A 362 28.81 3.21 -13.35
C TYR A 362 27.55 2.49 -12.90
N THR A 363 27.41 2.26 -11.61
CA THR A 363 26.20 1.67 -11.09
C THR A 363 24.99 2.54 -11.41
N HIS A 364 23.93 1.91 -11.86
CA HIS A 364 22.64 2.54 -12.00
C HIS A 364 21.81 2.24 -10.75
N LEU A 365 21.22 3.26 -10.26
CA LEU A 365 20.39 3.14 -9.09
C LEU A 365 18.95 3.36 -9.46
N THR A 366 18.19 2.35 -9.16
CA THR A 366 17.00 2.63 -8.39
C THR A 366 17.48 3.00 -7.00
N LEU A 367 17.66 4.30 -6.72
CA LEU A 367 17.75 4.76 -5.35
C LEU A 367 16.60 4.10 -4.60
N PRO A 368 16.86 3.40 -3.46
CA PRO A 368 15.78 3.19 -2.54
C PRO A 368 15.29 4.60 -2.23
N THR A 369 14.17 4.93 -2.80
CA THR A 369 13.67 6.29 -2.72
C THR A 369 13.44 6.60 -1.27
N ILE A 370 14.19 7.57 -0.88
CA ILE A 370 14.03 8.24 0.37
C ILE A 370 12.57 8.67 0.52
#